data_15b73d3622ffb21bacd9fae05d1d7cce
#
_entry.id   15b73d3622ffb21bacd9fae05d1d7cce
#
_cell.length_a   1.000
_cell.length_b   1.000
_cell.length_c   1.000
_cell.angle_alpha   90.00
_cell.angle_beta   90.00
_cell.angle_gamma   90.00
#
_symmetry.space_group_name_H-M   'P 1'
#
loop_
_entity.id
_entity.type
_entity.pdbx_description
1 polymer ?
#
loop_
_entity_poly.entity_id
_entity_poly.type
_entity_poly.pdbx_seq_one_letter_code
_entity_poly.pdbx_strand_id
1 'polypeptide(L)'
;EEAVHGLYHRRLVDKELDEHFGGRLREFYLGRQVDLPDGNSLPFDQFWHLHWRVNGRLHTLSLHDALLRARQLLAPTPAQAMAAVTAHGDDHTGNLLYNPDGSRDGAISYFDPAFAGNHIPALLAPCKSLYHICYAHPNMLYDPDELRIELSVSIDDGVLQIDHDWQLTPLRQQFLTSQINHVWEPLLRTLKQKGMLPTTWRDTICAALLCCPLLCKNLLAGAGRPNPLTADASILV
;
A
#
# COMPACT_ATOMS: atom_id res chain seq x y z
N GLU A 1 15.72 11.00 12.88
CA GLU A 1 14.50 10.48 13.52
C GLU A 1 13.21 10.70 12.72
N GLU A 2 13.15 11.70 11.87
CA GLU A 2 11.95 12.02 11.08
C GLU A 2 11.80 11.24 9.76
N ALA A 3 12.84 10.61 9.24
CA ALA A 3 12.89 10.27 7.82
C ALA A 3 11.99 9.10 7.40
N VAL A 4 11.75 8.09 8.20
CA VAL A 4 11.05 6.86 7.77
C VAL A 4 9.66 6.74 8.33
N HIS A 5 9.45 7.00 9.60
CA HIS A 5 8.09 7.20 10.09
C HIS A 5 7.40 8.30 9.29
N GLY A 6 8.18 9.30 8.87
CA GLY A 6 7.71 10.40 8.05
C GLY A 6 7.18 10.01 6.68
N LEU A 7 7.61 8.90 6.03
CA LEU A 7 7.14 8.60 4.68
C LEU A 7 5.65 8.29 4.65
N TYR A 8 5.18 7.37 5.50
CA TYR A 8 3.76 7.05 5.58
C TYR A 8 2.98 8.15 6.31
N HIS A 9 3.48 8.63 7.43
CA HIS A 9 2.81 9.61 8.25
C HIS A 9 2.71 10.99 7.58
N ARG A 10 3.79 11.51 6.96
CA ARG A 10 3.74 12.79 6.21
C ARG A 10 2.80 12.74 5.02
N ARG A 11 2.60 11.58 4.42
CA ARG A 11 1.66 11.42 3.31
C ARG A 11 0.21 11.35 3.77
N LEU A 12 -0.03 10.95 5.03
CA LEU A 12 -1.36 10.91 5.64
C LEU A 12 -1.77 12.21 6.31
N VAL A 13 -0.80 12.99 6.82
CA VAL A 13 -1.05 14.16 7.66
C VAL A 13 -0.35 15.38 7.11
N ASP A 14 -1.06 16.50 7.00
CA ASP A 14 -0.48 17.80 6.78
C ASP A 14 -0.07 18.40 8.14
N LYS A 15 1.20 18.76 8.31
CA LYS A 15 1.70 19.32 9.57
C LYS A 15 1.11 20.70 9.89
N GLU A 16 0.62 21.43 8.89
CA GLU A 16 0.13 22.79 9.03
C GLU A 16 -1.37 22.89 9.29
N LEU A 17 -2.13 21.85 8.97
CA LEU A 17 -3.59 21.82 9.07
C LEU A 17 -4.05 20.58 9.81
N ASP A 18 -3.83 20.53 11.09
CA ASP A 18 -4.02 19.38 11.99
C ASP A 18 -5.47 18.81 12.04
N GLU A 19 -6.31 19.19 11.10
CA GLU A 19 -7.73 18.91 11.30
C GLU A 19 -8.22 17.62 10.65
N HIS A 20 -7.52 16.96 9.76
CA HIS A 20 -8.00 15.68 9.19
C HIS A 20 -6.94 15.17 8.23
N PHE A 21 -7.13 14.40 7.29
CA PHE A 21 -6.18 13.87 6.37
C PHE A 21 -5.57 14.95 5.45
N GLY A 22 -4.27 15.20 5.61
CA GLY A 22 -3.52 16.14 4.79
C GLY A 22 -2.68 15.46 3.71
N GLY A 23 -1.67 16.17 3.21
CA GLY A 23 -0.69 15.66 2.29
C GLY A 23 -1.31 15.04 1.02
N ARG A 24 -0.88 13.82 0.68
CA ARG A 24 -1.30 13.16 -0.56
C ARG A 24 -2.76 12.75 -0.60
N LEU A 25 -3.39 12.46 0.52
CA LEU A 25 -4.82 12.18 0.55
C LEU A 25 -5.63 13.38 0.10
N ARG A 26 -5.29 14.56 0.60
CA ARG A 26 -5.94 15.82 0.16
C ARG A 26 -5.64 16.09 -1.30
N GLU A 27 -4.38 16.00 -1.70
CA GLU A 27 -3.94 16.28 -3.06
C GLU A 27 -4.65 15.40 -4.09
N PHE A 28 -4.82 14.10 -3.78
CA PHE A 28 -5.30 13.14 -4.75
C PHE A 28 -6.81 12.93 -4.73
N TYR A 29 -7.43 12.97 -3.54
CA TYR A 29 -8.78 12.42 -3.37
C TYR A 29 -9.82 13.40 -2.82
N LEU A 30 -9.48 14.25 -1.82
CA LEU A 30 -10.48 15.08 -1.17
C LEU A 30 -11.11 16.07 -2.16
N GLY A 31 -12.44 16.15 -2.16
CA GLY A 31 -13.21 16.99 -3.08
C GLY A 31 -13.23 16.46 -4.52
N ARG A 32 -12.80 15.24 -4.79
CA ARG A 32 -12.81 14.59 -6.11
C ARG A 32 -13.96 13.60 -6.24
N GLN A 33 -14.21 13.17 -7.48
CA GLN A 33 -15.18 12.11 -7.79
C GLN A 33 -14.44 10.77 -7.92
N VAL A 34 -15.11 9.71 -7.52
CA VAL A 34 -14.71 8.32 -7.76
C VAL A 34 -15.63 7.77 -8.83
N ASP A 35 -15.07 7.39 -9.96
CA ASP A 35 -15.81 6.74 -11.02
C ASP A 35 -15.88 5.24 -10.75
N LEU A 36 -17.09 4.68 -10.88
CA LEU A 36 -17.35 3.26 -10.70
C LEU A 36 -17.44 2.54 -12.06
N PRO A 37 -17.15 1.23 -12.10
CA PRO A 37 -17.21 0.43 -13.31
C PRO A 37 -18.59 0.41 -14.02
N ASP A 38 -19.66 0.64 -13.28
CA ASP A 38 -21.03 0.71 -13.81
C ASP A 38 -21.35 2.03 -14.52
N GLY A 39 -20.40 2.96 -14.59
CA GLY A 39 -20.54 4.29 -15.19
C GLY A 39 -21.09 5.34 -14.24
N ASN A 40 -21.43 4.99 -13.01
CA ASN A 40 -21.79 5.96 -11.98
C ASN A 40 -20.55 6.59 -11.36
N SER A 41 -20.72 7.71 -10.67
CA SER A 41 -19.67 8.34 -9.88
C SER A 41 -20.25 8.89 -8.59
N LEU A 42 -19.40 8.98 -7.56
CA LEU A 42 -19.77 9.58 -6.29
C LEU A 42 -18.60 10.39 -5.70
N PRO A 43 -18.89 11.41 -4.86
CA PRO A 43 -17.84 12.14 -4.17
C PRO A 43 -16.96 11.21 -3.33
N PHE A 44 -15.66 11.42 -3.35
CA PHE A 44 -14.72 10.65 -2.49
C PHE A 44 -15.11 10.75 -1.02
N ASP A 45 -15.63 11.91 -0.58
CA ASP A 45 -16.09 12.12 0.79
C ASP A 45 -17.29 11.23 1.17
N GLN A 46 -18.02 10.69 0.22
CA GLN A 46 -19.02 9.65 0.44
C GLN A 46 -18.42 8.25 0.31
N PHE A 47 -17.62 8.03 -0.73
CA PHE A 47 -16.99 6.74 -1.04
C PHE A 47 -16.20 6.18 0.14
N TRP A 48 -15.36 6.96 0.79
CA TRP A 48 -14.49 6.47 1.85
C TRP A 48 -15.22 6.13 3.15
N HIS A 49 -16.48 6.52 3.31
CA HIS A 49 -17.34 6.13 4.44
C HIS A 49 -18.17 4.87 4.17
N LEU A 50 -18.19 4.36 2.92
CA LEU A 50 -18.88 3.12 2.62
C LEU A 50 -18.23 1.95 3.35
N HIS A 51 -19.04 1.00 3.81
CA HIS A 51 -18.54 -0.33 4.16
C HIS A 51 -18.30 -1.12 2.89
N TRP A 52 -17.37 -2.08 2.94
CA TRP A 52 -16.95 -2.82 1.76
C TRP A 52 -17.28 -4.29 1.94
N ARG A 53 -17.87 -4.89 0.93
CA ARG A 53 -18.03 -6.33 0.82
C ARG A 53 -17.30 -6.81 -0.43
N VAL A 54 -16.20 -7.53 -0.25
CA VAL A 54 -15.37 -8.02 -1.34
C VAL A 54 -15.52 -9.53 -1.42
N ASN A 55 -15.95 -10.03 -2.57
CA ASN A 55 -16.21 -11.46 -2.80
C ASN A 55 -17.07 -12.08 -1.67
N GLY A 56 -18.15 -11.42 -1.31
CA GLY A 56 -19.08 -11.84 -0.26
C GLY A 56 -18.61 -11.58 1.18
N ARG A 57 -17.34 -11.19 1.39
CA ARG A 57 -16.80 -10.91 2.74
C ARG A 57 -16.98 -9.45 3.11
N LEU A 58 -17.79 -9.17 4.13
CA LEU A 58 -17.96 -7.84 4.69
C LEU A 58 -16.73 -7.43 5.51
N HIS A 59 -16.18 -6.24 5.22
CA HIS A 59 -15.14 -5.60 5.99
C HIS A 59 -15.76 -4.68 7.04
N THR A 60 -15.26 -4.76 8.27
CA THR A 60 -15.84 -4.04 9.42
C THR A 60 -15.44 -2.56 9.47
N LEU A 61 -14.36 -2.19 8.80
CA LEU A 61 -13.89 -0.81 8.72
C LEU A 61 -14.24 -0.24 7.34
N SER A 62 -14.69 1.00 7.31
CA SER A 62 -14.69 1.81 6.10
C SER A 62 -13.25 2.17 5.71
N LEU A 63 -13.03 2.69 4.50
CA LEU A 63 -11.72 3.23 4.12
C LEU A 63 -11.29 4.37 5.04
N HIS A 64 -12.23 5.26 5.42
CA HIS A 64 -12.00 6.34 6.36
C HIS A 64 -11.48 5.81 7.72
N ASP A 65 -12.18 4.82 8.31
CA ASP A 65 -11.79 4.27 9.62
C ASP A 65 -10.46 3.52 9.54
N ALA A 66 -10.21 2.81 8.43
CA ALA A 66 -8.94 2.14 8.18
C ALA A 66 -7.78 3.14 8.07
N LEU A 67 -7.99 4.30 7.43
CA LEU A 67 -7.00 5.38 7.35
C LEU A 67 -6.78 6.09 8.70
N LEU A 68 -7.83 6.31 9.49
CA LEU A 68 -7.68 6.80 10.87
C LEU A 68 -6.85 5.84 11.71
N ARG A 69 -7.11 4.55 11.59
CA ARG A 69 -6.34 3.50 12.26
C ARG A 69 -4.90 3.47 11.78
N ALA A 70 -4.67 3.57 10.48
CA ALA A 70 -3.34 3.62 9.89
C ALA A 70 -2.55 4.84 10.38
N ARG A 71 -3.18 6.01 10.47
CA ARG A 71 -2.57 7.22 11.04
C ARG A 71 -2.05 6.99 12.46
N GLN A 72 -2.81 6.30 13.30
CA GLN A 72 -2.41 5.98 14.66
C GLN A 72 -1.26 4.97 14.71
N LEU A 73 -1.33 3.90 13.91
CA LEU A 73 -0.36 2.81 13.91
C LEU A 73 0.98 3.20 13.29
N LEU A 74 0.97 4.10 12.30
CA LEU A 74 2.16 4.55 11.57
C LEU A 74 2.71 5.87 12.08
N ALA A 75 2.06 6.49 13.09
CA ALA A 75 2.56 7.71 13.71
C ALA A 75 3.90 7.46 14.40
N PRO A 76 4.90 8.35 14.23
CA PRO A 76 6.14 8.27 14.98
C PRO A 76 5.83 8.53 16.46
N THR A 77 6.07 7.54 17.31
CA THR A 77 5.96 7.70 18.76
C THR A 77 7.36 7.75 19.38
N PRO A 78 7.78 8.90 19.95
CA PRO A 78 9.10 9.03 20.56
C PRO A 78 9.33 8.07 21.73
N ALA A 79 8.26 7.56 22.34
CA ALA A 79 8.32 6.75 23.57
C ALA A 79 8.40 5.24 23.34
N GLN A 80 8.27 4.76 22.12
CA GLN A 80 8.35 3.32 21.85
C GLN A 80 9.69 2.99 21.21
N ALA A 81 10.52 2.23 21.91
CA ALA A 81 11.68 1.59 21.33
C ALA A 81 11.21 0.61 20.25
N MET A 82 11.16 1.05 19.02
CA MET A 82 10.86 0.20 17.87
C MET A 82 12.15 -0.46 17.39
N ALA A 83 12.06 -1.75 17.06
CA ALA A 83 13.15 -2.41 16.37
C ALA A 83 13.38 -1.72 15.02
N ALA A 84 14.64 -1.38 14.76
CA ALA A 84 15.06 -0.77 13.50
C ALA A 84 16.07 -1.66 12.77
N VAL A 85 16.12 -1.51 11.46
CA VAL A 85 17.05 -2.20 10.56
C VAL A 85 17.70 -1.21 9.60
N THR A 86 18.83 -1.60 9.03
CA THR A 86 19.37 -0.92 7.86
C THR A 86 18.61 -1.38 6.63
N ALA A 87 17.97 -0.47 5.93
CA ALA A 87 17.21 -0.77 4.72
C ALA A 87 17.23 0.39 3.72
N HIS A 88 16.78 0.11 2.51
CA HIS A 88 16.67 1.10 1.43
C HIS A 88 15.58 2.15 1.71
N GLY A 89 14.51 1.78 2.40
CA GLY A 89 13.40 2.66 2.77
C GLY A 89 12.39 2.93 1.65
N ASP A 90 12.75 2.63 0.39
CA ASP A 90 11.89 2.74 -0.79
C ASP A 90 12.16 1.60 -1.80
N ASP A 91 12.20 0.37 -1.32
CA ASP A 91 12.55 -0.83 -2.05
C ASP A 91 11.37 -1.36 -2.88
N HIS A 92 11.20 -0.81 -4.05
CA HIS A 92 10.23 -1.30 -5.03
C HIS A 92 10.93 -1.68 -6.35
N THR A 93 10.22 -2.42 -7.21
CA THR A 93 10.79 -2.91 -8.48
C THR A 93 11.32 -1.81 -9.40
N GLY A 94 10.78 -0.59 -9.31
CA GLY A 94 11.26 0.56 -10.05
C GLY A 94 12.64 1.09 -9.59
N ASN A 95 13.11 0.67 -8.40
CA ASN A 95 14.43 1.04 -7.86
C ASN A 95 15.43 -0.12 -7.91
N LEU A 96 15.19 -1.10 -8.79
CA LEU A 96 16.04 -2.25 -9.00
C LEU A 96 16.55 -2.28 -10.43
N LEU A 97 17.83 -2.54 -10.59
CA LEU A 97 18.45 -2.88 -11.87
C LEU A 97 18.88 -4.34 -11.82
N TYR A 98 18.45 -5.11 -12.79
CA TYR A 98 18.90 -6.48 -12.99
C TYR A 98 19.96 -6.54 -14.09
N ASN A 99 21.14 -7.07 -13.74
CA ASN A 99 22.20 -7.32 -14.70
C ASN A 99 22.29 -8.83 -14.97
N PRO A 100 21.84 -9.31 -16.14
CA PRO A 100 21.85 -10.73 -16.46
C PRO A 100 23.27 -11.31 -16.62
N ASP A 101 24.26 -10.47 -16.94
CA ASP A 101 25.64 -10.91 -17.21
C ASP A 101 26.45 -11.17 -15.94
N GLY A 102 25.83 -10.99 -14.76
CA GLY A 102 26.30 -11.47 -13.47
C GLY A 102 27.78 -11.20 -13.16
N SER A 103 28.25 -9.97 -13.34
CA SER A 103 29.57 -9.61 -12.82
C SER A 103 29.57 -9.63 -11.29
N ARG A 104 30.73 -9.82 -10.67
CA ARG A 104 31.04 -10.14 -9.28
C ARG A 104 30.25 -9.46 -8.16
N ASP A 105 29.47 -8.42 -8.45
CA ASP A 105 28.76 -7.59 -7.47
C ASP A 105 27.27 -7.91 -7.33
N GLY A 106 26.82 -9.02 -7.91
CA GLY A 106 25.45 -9.48 -7.85
C GLY A 106 24.59 -9.07 -9.06
N ALA A 107 23.59 -9.90 -9.34
CA ALA A 107 22.67 -9.69 -10.47
C ALA A 107 21.70 -8.53 -10.23
N ILE A 108 21.61 -7.99 -9.01
CA ILE A 108 20.65 -6.95 -8.62
C ILE A 108 21.40 -5.78 -8.00
N SER A 109 21.13 -4.58 -8.52
CA SER A 109 21.60 -3.32 -7.94
C SER A 109 20.41 -2.45 -7.54
N TYR A 110 20.50 -1.83 -6.37
CA TYR A 110 19.53 -0.83 -5.91
C TYR A 110 20.02 0.57 -6.27
N PHE A 111 19.10 1.45 -6.64
CA PHE A 111 19.36 2.87 -6.83
C PHE A 111 18.29 3.73 -6.17
N ASP A 112 18.45 5.06 -6.18
CA ASP A 112 17.58 6.02 -5.48
C ASP A 112 17.49 5.80 -3.95
N PRO A 113 18.62 5.91 -3.23
CA PRO A 113 18.68 5.65 -1.79
C PRO A 113 18.17 6.82 -0.92
N ALA A 114 17.27 7.65 -1.44
CA ALA A 114 16.83 8.88 -0.77
C ALA A 114 16.24 8.66 0.65
N PHE A 115 15.76 7.45 0.94
CA PHE A 115 15.20 7.07 2.23
C PHE A 115 16.01 5.99 2.96
N ALA A 116 17.18 5.64 2.43
CA ALA A 116 18.02 4.62 3.04
C ALA A 116 18.56 5.07 4.40
N GLY A 117 18.69 4.13 5.32
CA GLY A 117 19.22 4.42 6.64
C GLY A 117 19.24 3.20 7.56
N ASN A 118 19.81 3.39 8.76
CA ASN A 118 19.90 2.35 9.80
C ASN A 118 18.81 2.46 10.87
N HIS A 119 17.82 3.29 10.63
CA HIS A 119 16.73 3.61 11.57
C HIS A 119 15.35 3.27 11.00
N ILE A 120 15.31 2.41 9.98
CA ILE A 120 14.07 2.00 9.34
C ILE A 120 13.31 1.04 10.27
N PRO A 121 12.04 1.31 10.63
CA PRO A 121 11.27 0.37 11.43
C PRO A 121 11.22 -1.01 10.79
N ALA A 122 11.62 -2.02 11.55
CA ALA A 122 11.81 -3.37 11.02
C ALA A 122 10.55 -3.95 10.37
N LEU A 123 9.37 -3.67 10.93
CA LEU A 123 8.08 -4.11 10.36
C LEU A 123 7.68 -3.36 9.09
N LEU A 124 8.20 -2.14 8.88
CA LEU A 124 7.84 -1.34 7.71
C LEU A 124 8.82 -1.53 6.54
N ALA A 125 10.05 -1.94 6.85
CA ALA A 125 11.10 -2.12 5.86
C ALA A 125 10.69 -2.98 4.66
N PRO A 126 10.07 -4.19 4.84
CA PRO A 126 9.72 -5.03 3.71
C PRO A 126 8.31 -4.77 3.12
N CYS A 127 7.53 -3.82 3.65
CA CYS A 127 6.13 -3.63 3.22
C CYS A 127 6.02 -3.16 1.77
N LYS A 128 6.88 -2.22 1.36
CA LYS A 128 6.82 -1.66 0.01
C LYS A 128 7.23 -2.68 -1.05
N SER A 129 8.28 -3.43 -0.77
CA SER A 129 8.71 -4.55 -1.59
C SER A 129 7.61 -5.61 -1.71
N LEU A 130 7.01 -6.01 -0.58
CA LEU A 130 5.90 -6.96 -0.56
C LEU A 130 4.73 -6.49 -1.45
N TYR A 131 4.31 -5.23 -1.29
CA TYR A 131 3.22 -4.68 -2.10
C TYR A 131 3.58 -4.70 -3.59
N HIS A 132 4.68 -4.08 -3.99
CA HIS A 132 5.02 -3.91 -5.40
C HIS A 132 5.36 -5.23 -6.12
N ILE A 133 6.02 -6.16 -5.45
CA ILE A 133 6.41 -7.43 -6.05
C ILE A 133 5.24 -8.41 -6.10
N CYS A 134 4.43 -8.46 -5.05
CA CYS A 134 3.39 -9.48 -4.94
C CYS A 134 2.00 -8.97 -5.38
N TYR A 135 1.58 -7.80 -4.95
CA TYR A 135 0.19 -7.35 -5.11
C TYR A 135 -0.02 -6.33 -6.24
N ALA A 136 0.89 -5.38 -6.42
CA ALA A 136 0.78 -4.34 -7.44
C ALA A 136 0.94 -4.92 -8.86
N HIS A 137 -0.16 -5.39 -9.46
CA HIS A 137 -0.10 -5.95 -10.80
C HIS A 137 0.14 -4.85 -11.84
N PRO A 138 1.04 -5.07 -12.84
CA PRO A 138 1.31 -4.09 -13.89
C PRO A 138 0.04 -3.61 -14.61
N ASN A 139 -0.84 -4.54 -14.98
CA ASN A 139 -2.08 -4.22 -15.69
C ASN A 139 -3.09 -3.42 -14.85
N MET A 140 -2.93 -3.35 -13.52
CA MET A 140 -3.74 -2.45 -12.70
C MET A 140 -3.11 -1.05 -12.60
N LEU A 141 -1.78 -0.97 -12.56
CA LEU A 141 -1.08 0.28 -12.23
C LEU A 141 -0.46 1.01 -13.42
N TYR A 142 -0.08 0.29 -14.48
CA TYR A 142 0.72 0.85 -15.58
C TYR A 142 0.05 0.68 -16.94
N ASP A 143 -0.61 -0.44 -17.17
CA ASP A 143 -1.27 -0.78 -18.44
C ASP A 143 -2.73 -1.21 -18.18
N PRO A 144 -3.58 -0.31 -17.62
CA PRO A 144 -4.93 -0.67 -17.17
C PRO A 144 -5.85 -1.12 -18.32
N ASP A 145 -5.59 -0.72 -19.55
CA ASP A 145 -6.32 -1.19 -20.73
C ASP A 145 -6.08 -2.68 -21.04
N GLU A 146 -5.00 -3.24 -20.50
CA GLU A 146 -4.67 -4.67 -20.62
C GLU A 146 -5.26 -5.52 -19.47
N LEU A 147 -5.96 -4.89 -18.55
CA LEU A 147 -6.62 -5.61 -17.46
C LEU A 147 -7.73 -6.51 -18.01
N ARG A 148 -7.67 -7.78 -17.66
CA ARG A 148 -8.64 -8.80 -18.05
C ARG A 148 -9.10 -9.52 -16.79
N ILE A 149 -10.17 -9.01 -16.21
CA ILE A 149 -10.83 -9.60 -15.05
C ILE A 149 -12.34 -9.45 -15.19
N GLU A 150 -13.08 -10.33 -14.56
CA GLU A 150 -14.49 -10.13 -14.30
C GLU A 150 -14.64 -9.30 -13.03
N LEU A 151 -15.28 -8.15 -13.13
CA LEU A 151 -15.51 -7.23 -12.02
C LEU A 151 -16.97 -6.77 -12.03
N SER A 152 -17.61 -6.89 -10.88
CA SER A 152 -18.93 -6.32 -10.62
C SER A 152 -18.87 -5.43 -9.40
N VAL A 153 -19.37 -4.21 -9.54
CA VAL A 153 -19.41 -3.21 -8.45
C VAL A 153 -20.81 -2.63 -8.34
N SER A 154 -21.33 -2.56 -7.13
CA SER A 154 -22.61 -1.90 -6.84
C SER A 154 -22.60 -1.32 -5.44
N ILE A 155 -23.51 -0.35 -5.18
CA ILE A 155 -23.71 0.19 -3.84
C ILE A 155 -25.13 -0.15 -3.42
N ASP A 156 -25.26 -0.81 -2.27
CA ASP A 156 -26.51 -1.17 -1.67
C ASP A 156 -26.48 -0.91 -0.16
N ASP A 157 -27.45 -0.14 0.34
CA ASP A 157 -27.60 0.22 1.75
C ASP A 157 -26.29 0.69 2.44
N GLY A 158 -25.54 1.56 1.77
CA GLY A 158 -24.26 2.10 2.29
C GLY A 158 -23.09 1.11 2.24
N VAL A 159 -23.25 -0.01 1.54
CA VAL A 159 -22.21 -1.03 1.35
C VAL A 159 -21.78 -1.06 -0.11
N LEU A 160 -20.50 -0.87 -0.37
CA LEU A 160 -19.88 -1.09 -1.66
C LEU A 160 -19.65 -2.60 -1.85
N GLN A 161 -20.38 -3.20 -2.76
CA GLN A 161 -20.23 -4.60 -3.14
C GLN A 161 -19.21 -4.68 -4.27
N ILE A 162 -18.19 -5.50 -4.12
CA ILE A 162 -17.13 -5.73 -5.12
C ILE A 162 -16.96 -7.23 -5.27
N ASP A 163 -17.32 -7.76 -6.43
CA ASP A 163 -17.06 -9.15 -6.76
C ASP A 163 -16.10 -9.21 -7.96
N HIS A 164 -15.00 -9.95 -7.82
CA HIS A 164 -13.96 -10.07 -8.82
C HIS A 164 -13.33 -11.45 -8.83
N ASP A 165 -12.79 -11.84 -9.97
CA ASP A 165 -12.08 -13.10 -10.18
C ASP A 165 -10.54 -12.94 -10.12
N TRP A 166 -10.03 -11.75 -9.77
CA TRP A 166 -8.59 -11.48 -9.71
C TRP A 166 -7.88 -12.43 -8.74
N GLN A 167 -6.77 -12.97 -9.18
CA GLN A 167 -5.88 -13.84 -8.41
C GLN A 167 -4.42 -13.50 -8.68
N LEU A 168 -3.58 -13.79 -7.71
CA LEU A 168 -2.13 -13.71 -7.91
C LEU A 168 -1.69 -14.66 -9.01
N THR A 169 -0.92 -14.15 -9.96
CA THR A 169 -0.28 -15.00 -10.97
C THR A 169 0.66 -16.02 -10.31
N PRO A 170 0.93 -17.17 -10.94
CA PRO A 170 1.85 -18.18 -10.39
C PRO A 170 3.22 -17.61 -10.01
N LEU A 171 3.76 -16.69 -10.80
CA LEU A 171 5.04 -16.02 -10.51
C LEU A 171 4.93 -15.17 -9.24
N ARG A 172 3.87 -14.36 -9.10
CA ARG A 172 3.67 -13.54 -7.91
C ARG A 172 3.40 -14.36 -6.65
N GLN A 173 2.74 -15.50 -6.80
CA GLN A 173 2.56 -16.46 -5.70
C GLN A 173 3.91 -17.04 -5.25
N GLN A 174 4.83 -17.30 -6.17
CA GLN A 174 6.19 -17.73 -5.82
C GLN A 174 6.96 -16.62 -5.08
N PHE A 175 6.85 -15.36 -5.54
CA PHE A 175 7.44 -14.23 -4.82
C PHE A 175 6.86 -14.07 -3.43
N LEU A 176 5.53 -14.17 -3.28
CA LEU A 176 4.89 -14.10 -1.96
C LEU A 176 5.39 -15.20 -1.04
N THR A 177 5.47 -16.43 -1.52
CA THR A 177 6.00 -17.56 -0.76
C THR A 177 7.47 -17.33 -0.35
N SER A 178 8.29 -16.81 -1.26
CA SER A 178 9.68 -16.47 -0.98
C SER A 178 9.79 -15.34 0.06
N GLN A 179 9.00 -14.29 -0.06
CA GLN A 179 8.95 -13.19 0.90
C GLN A 179 8.53 -13.69 2.29
N ILE A 180 7.53 -14.55 2.38
CA ILE A 180 7.09 -15.13 3.65
C ILE A 180 8.23 -15.92 4.29
N ASN A 181 8.82 -16.87 3.56
CA ASN A 181 9.79 -17.81 4.10
C ASN A 181 11.14 -17.17 4.44
N HIS A 182 11.59 -16.22 3.63
CA HIS A 182 12.96 -15.68 3.73
C HIS A 182 13.04 -14.28 4.35
N VAL A 183 11.93 -13.56 4.44
CA VAL A 183 11.90 -12.22 5.02
C VAL A 183 10.97 -12.17 6.23
N TRP A 184 9.68 -12.44 6.05
CA TRP A 184 8.69 -12.20 7.10
C TRP A 184 8.79 -13.18 8.26
N GLU A 185 8.85 -14.48 8.04
CA GLU A 185 8.96 -15.45 9.13
C GLU A 185 10.24 -15.28 9.96
N PRO A 186 11.44 -15.13 9.37
CA PRO A 186 12.65 -14.86 10.13
C PRO A 186 12.59 -13.55 10.93
N LEU A 187 12.05 -12.47 10.31
CA LEU A 187 11.90 -11.19 10.97
C LEU A 187 10.97 -11.28 12.18
N LEU A 188 9.75 -11.79 11.99
CA LEU A 188 8.76 -11.91 13.06
C LEU A 188 9.24 -12.83 14.19
N ARG A 189 9.90 -13.92 13.85
CA ARG A 189 10.52 -14.84 14.82
C ARG A 189 11.58 -14.11 15.65
N THR A 190 12.47 -13.38 15.01
CA THR A 190 13.53 -12.61 15.68
C THR A 190 12.95 -11.53 16.61
N LEU A 191 11.98 -10.76 16.13
CA LEU A 191 11.32 -9.74 16.94
C LEU A 191 10.60 -10.36 18.14
N LYS A 192 9.93 -11.49 17.96
CA LYS A 192 9.27 -12.22 19.04
C LYS A 192 10.27 -12.73 20.09
N GLN A 193 11.38 -13.34 19.65
CA GLN A 193 12.42 -13.85 20.53
C GLN A 193 13.09 -12.74 21.37
N LYS A 194 13.21 -11.54 20.78
CA LYS A 194 13.77 -10.37 21.46
C LYS A 194 12.75 -9.60 22.31
N GLY A 195 11.48 -10.02 22.36
CA GLY A 195 10.41 -9.30 23.03
C GLY A 195 10.06 -7.94 22.40
N MET A 196 10.44 -7.74 21.14
CA MET A 196 10.28 -6.49 20.39
C MET A 196 9.12 -6.51 19.37
N LEU A 197 8.38 -7.62 19.28
CA LEU A 197 7.23 -7.72 18.38
C LEU A 197 6.01 -7.07 19.05
N PRO A 198 5.50 -5.94 18.55
CA PRO A 198 4.33 -5.29 19.12
C PRO A 198 3.08 -6.16 18.93
N THR A 199 2.13 -6.08 19.84
CA THR A 199 0.84 -6.80 19.74
C THR A 199 0.05 -6.41 18.50
N THR A 200 0.24 -5.18 18.02
CA THR A 200 -0.42 -4.60 16.84
C THR A 200 0.31 -4.88 15.53
N TRP A 201 1.30 -5.78 15.50
CA TRP A 201 2.15 -5.97 14.33
C TRP A 201 1.40 -6.29 13.03
N ARG A 202 0.31 -7.07 13.10
CA ARG A 202 -0.53 -7.37 11.92
C ARG A 202 -1.23 -6.12 11.40
N ASP A 203 -1.85 -5.36 12.31
CA ASP A 203 -2.53 -4.12 11.96
C ASP A 203 -1.55 -3.10 11.37
N THR A 204 -0.32 -3.04 11.90
CA THR A 204 0.74 -2.16 11.38
C THR A 204 1.13 -2.52 9.95
N ILE A 205 1.31 -3.81 9.66
CA ILE A 205 1.59 -4.28 8.29
C ILE A 205 0.42 -3.99 7.37
N CYS A 206 -0.81 -4.30 7.78
CA CYS A 206 -2.01 -4.01 6.99
C CYS A 206 -2.16 -2.51 6.71
N ALA A 207 -1.92 -1.67 7.71
CA ALA A 207 -1.92 -0.22 7.56
C ALA A 207 -0.88 0.27 6.54
N ALA A 208 0.34 -0.26 6.58
CA ALA A 208 1.39 0.08 5.63
C ALA A 208 1.04 -0.38 4.20
N LEU A 209 0.49 -1.59 4.03
CA LEU A 209 0.05 -2.11 2.73
C LEU A 209 -1.12 -1.30 2.16
N LEU A 210 -2.09 -0.89 2.97
CA LEU A 210 -3.18 0.01 2.56
C LEU A 210 -2.64 1.38 2.09
N CYS A 211 -1.73 1.96 2.86
CA CYS A 211 -1.17 3.27 2.55
C CYS A 211 -0.23 3.25 1.33
N CYS A 212 0.36 2.11 1.00
CA CYS A 212 1.32 2.02 -0.09
C CYS A 212 0.73 2.46 -1.44
N PRO A 213 -0.36 1.88 -1.96
CA PRO A 213 -0.97 2.35 -3.19
C PRO A 213 -1.58 3.75 -3.05
N LEU A 214 -2.38 3.98 -2.02
CA LEU A 214 -3.15 5.21 -1.83
C LEU A 214 -2.28 6.48 -1.77
N LEU A 215 -1.09 6.38 -1.15
CA LEU A 215 -0.24 7.54 -0.92
C LEU A 215 0.91 7.65 -1.93
N CYS A 216 1.17 6.63 -2.72
CA CYS A 216 2.23 6.65 -3.73
C CYS A 216 1.73 7.18 -5.07
N LYS A 217 0.47 6.93 -5.42
CA LYS A 217 -0.13 7.31 -6.69
C LYS A 217 -1.55 7.81 -6.48
N ASN A 218 -2.01 8.74 -7.34
CA ASN A 218 -3.42 9.03 -7.44
C ASN A 218 -4.11 7.83 -8.11
N LEU A 219 -5.02 7.18 -7.40
CA LEU A 219 -5.72 5.99 -7.88
C LEU A 219 -7.06 6.30 -8.56
N LEU A 220 -7.51 7.56 -8.59
CA LEU A 220 -8.74 7.92 -9.28
C LEU A 220 -8.63 7.65 -10.77
N ALA A 221 -9.70 7.15 -11.36
CA ALA A 221 -9.80 6.92 -12.80
C ALA A 221 -9.58 8.23 -13.57
N GLY A 222 -8.88 8.16 -14.70
CA GLY A 222 -8.60 9.34 -15.54
C GLY A 222 -7.62 10.36 -14.95
N ALA A 223 -7.09 10.16 -13.73
CA ALA A 223 -6.22 11.13 -13.09
C ALA A 223 -4.84 11.21 -13.75
N GLY A 224 -4.51 12.38 -14.23
CA GLY A 224 -3.26 12.97 -14.72
C GLY A 224 -2.00 12.13 -14.91
N ARG A 225 -2.06 11.03 -15.67
CA ARG A 225 -0.94 10.13 -15.99
C ARG A 225 -0.85 9.94 -17.49
N PRO A 226 0.32 9.54 -18.01
CA PRO A 226 0.42 9.06 -19.38
C PRO A 226 -0.56 7.91 -19.70
N ASN A 227 -0.74 6.98 -18.74
CA ASN A 227 -1.73 5.89 -18.78
C ASN A 227 -2.65 5.99 -17.55
N PRO A 228 -3.76 6.72 -17.64
CA PRO A 228 -4.69 6.89 -16.52
C PRO A 228 -5.35 5.55 -16.18
N LEU A 229 -5.69 5.35 -14.90
CA LEU A 229 -6.42 4.17 -14.48
C LEU A 229 -7.83 4.16 -15.09
N THR A 230 -8.31 3.00 -15.49
CA THR A 230 -9.74 2.77 -15.74
C THR A 230 -10.49 2.72 -14.40
N ALA A 231 -11.82 2.83 -14.44
CA ALA A 231 -12.64 2.69 -13.23
C ALA A 231 -12.43 1.33 -12.57
N ASP A 232 -12.32 0.26 -13.37
CA ASP A 232 -12.06 -1.11 -12.89
C ASP A 232 -10.71 -1.19 -12.15
N ALA A 233 -9.64 -0.70 -12.78
CA ALA A 233 -8.31 -0.70 -12.18
C ALA A 233 -8.25 0.16 -10.91
N SER A 234 -8.97 1.29 -10.88
CA SER A 234 -9.08 2.18 -9.72
C SER A 234 -9.68 1.48 -8.49
N ILE A 235 -10.69 0.66 -8.69
CA ILE A 235 -11.37 -0.07 -7.60
C ILE A 235 -10.53 -1.28 -7.13
N LEU A 236 -9.75 -1.90 -8.02
CA LEU A 236 -9.00 -3.12 -7.70
C LEU A 236 -7.64 -2.87 -7.05
N VAL A 237 -7.04 -1.71 -7.24
CA VAL A 237 -5.76 -1.35 -6.63
C VAL A 237 -5.92 -1.07 -5.15
#